data_c36410e90bc9d2a6862b074dbd50b36b
#
_entry.id   c36410e90bc9d2a6862b074dbd50b36b
#
_cell.length_a   1.000
_cell.length_b   1.000
_cell.length_c   1.000
_cell.angle_alpha   90.00
_cell.angle_beta   90.00
_cell.angle_gamma   90.00
#
_symmetry.space_group_name_H-M   'P 1'
#
loop_
_entity.id
_entity.type
_entity.pdbx_description
1 polymer ?
#
loop_
_entity_poly.entity_id
_entity_poly.type
_entity_poly.pdbx_seq_one_letter_code
_entity_poly.pdbx_strand_id
1 'polypeptide(L)'
;AILTGMRQSEILGLRWDDIEWERNTIVVRQQLQQRRDKDFYDYYLKPPKENKQRRIVVAPSVMFALKQRRIEQNEARLRAGCQWKNQFDLVFTNVLGGPLNNQTVYKHLQQVLKNCGLGHYTFHSLRHSFATISLENGDDIKTVQTNLGHFAPSFTLKTYAHVTDKMQQKSAARMEEMLKNLPSAT
;
A
#
# COMPACT_ATOMS: atom_id res chain seq x y z
N ALA A 1 3.05 0.09 -2.12
CA ALA A 1 3.41 0.34 -0.72
C ALA A 1 3.44 1.84 -0.41
N ILE A 2 4.22 2.65 -1.14
CA ILE A 2 4.42 4.08 -0.82
C ILE A 2 3.15 4.94 -0.94
N LEU A 3 2.19 4.56 -1.78
CA LEU A 3 0.93 5.32 -1.98
C LEU A 3 -0.26 4.76 -1.19
N THR A 4 -0.11 3.62 -0.52
CA THR A 4 -1.22 2.92 0.13
C THR A 4 -0.89 2.43 1.53
N GLY A 5 0.37 2.45 1.92
CA GLY A 5 0.84 1.88 3.18
C GLY A 5 0.67 0.35 3.31
N MET A 6 0.25 -0.36 2.26
CA MET A 6 0.05 -1.81 2.30
C MET A 6 1.37 -2.58 2.48
N ARG A 7 1.30 -3.71 3.18
CA ARG A 7 2.43 -4.65 3.28
C ARG A 7 2.67 -5.36 1.94
N GLN A 8 3.90 -5.79 1.67
CA GLN A 8 4.23 -6.54 0.44
C GLN A 8 3.29 -7.74 0.23
N SER A 9 3.08 -8.55 1.25
CA SER A 9 2.21 -9.71 1.17
C SER A 9 0.73 -9.37 0.93
N GLU A 10 0.26 -8.22 1.40
CA GLU A 10 -1.09 -7.70 1.13
C GLU A 10 -1.22 -7.23 -0.31
N ILE A 11 -0.20 -6.55 -0.84
CA ILE A 11 -0.15 -6.14 -2.27
C ILE A 11 -0.16 -7.36 -3.17
N LEU A 12 0.67 -8.36 -2.87
CA LEU A 12 0.75 -9.58 -3.67
C LEU A 12 -0.50 -10.47 -3.56
N GLY A 13 -1.25 -10.34 -2.45
CA GLY A 13 -2.52 -11.03 -2.23
C GLY A 13 -3.76 -10.23 -2.67
N LEU A 14 -3.58 -9.05 -3.28
CA LEU A 14 -4.68 -8.22 -3.74
C LEU A 14 -5.39 -8.88 -4.93
N ARG A 15 -6.72 -8.98 -4.84
CA ARG A 15 -7.58 -9.54 -5.88
C ARG A 15 -8.31 -8.42 -6.63
N TRP A 16 -8.78 -8.72 -7.82
CA TRP A 16 -9.59 -7.76 -8.57
C TRP A 16 -10.91 -7.43 -7.88
N ASP A 17 -11.51 -8.38 -7.17
CA ASP A 17 -12.72 -8.19 -6.36
C ASP A 17 -12.51 -7.31 -5.11
N ASP A 18 -11.27 -7.01 -4.76
CA ASP A 18 -10.93 -6.13 -3.64
C ASP A 18 -10.88 -4.65 -4.04
N ILE A 19 -11.15 -4.32 -5.32
CA ILE A 19 -11.06 -2.96 -5.84
C ILE A 19 -12.47 -2.41 -6.08
N GLU A 20 -12.86 -1.44 -5.27
CA GLU A 20 -14.11 -0.69 -5.40
C GLU A 20 -13.87 0.52 -6.31
N TRP A 21 -14.07 0.34 -7.61
CA TRP A 21 -13.71 1.29 -8.67
C TRP A 21 -14.40 2.66 -8.51
N GLU A 22 -15.70 2.65 -8.18
CA GLU A 22 -16.51 3.87 -8.06
C GLU A 22 -16.13 4.70 -6.83
N ARG A 23 -15.57 4.05 -5.81
CA ARG A 23 -15.19 4.68 -4.53
C ARG A 23 -13.71 4.96 -4.41
N ASN A 24 -12.93 4.66 -5.45
CA ASN A 24 -11.46 4.72 -5.40
C ASN A 24 -10.89 4.02 -4.14
N THR A 25 -11.41 2.84 -3.83
CA THR A 25 -11.09 2.15 -2.58
C THR A 25 -10.49 0.79 -2.83
N ILE A 26 -9.43 0.44 -2.10
CA ILE A 26 -8.85 -0.90 -2.02
C ILE A 26 -9.25 -1.51 -0.69
N VAL A 27 -9.82 -2.71 -0.71
CA VAL A 27 -10.17 -3.46 0.49
C VAL A 27 -9.11 -4.50 0.77
N VAL A 28 -8.37 -4.36 1.86
CA VAL A 28 -7.35 -5.33 2.26
C VAL A 28 -8.01 -6.44 3.06
N ARG A 29 -8.29 -7.58 2.41
CA ARG A 29 -8.98 -8.74 3.00
C ARG A 29 -8.05 -9.90 3.29
N GLN A 30 -6.94 -9.98 2.57
CA GLN A 30 -6.00 -11.09 2.65
C GLN A 30 -4.57 -10.68 2.34
N GLN A 31 -3.68 -11.60 2.56
CA GLN A 31 -2.28 -11.52 2.22
C GLN A 31 -1.84 -12.84 1.56
N LEU A 32 -0.99 -12.75 0.55
CA LEU A 32 -0.38 -13.91 -0.07
C LEU A 32 0.72 -14.45 0.85
N GLN A 33 0.65 -15.74 1.15
CA GLN A 33 1.67 -16.45 1.90
C GLN A 33 2.26 -17.55 1.03
N GLN A 34 3.52 -17.86 1.28
CA GLN A 34 4.24 -18.92 0.62
C GLN A 34 4.65 -19.95 1.66
N ARG A 35 4.32 -21.20 1.42
CA ARG A 35 4.85 -22.33 2.16
C ARG A 35 5.84 -23.07 1.26
N ARG A 36 7.02 -23.31 1.80
CA ARG A 36 8.02 -24.16 1.13
C ARG A 36 7.73 -25.60 1.50
N ASP A 37 7.37 -26.42 0.54
CA ASP A 37 7.48 -27.87 0.63
C ASP A 37 8.80 -28.31 0.00
N LYS A 38 9.22 -29.58 0.20
CA LYS A 38 10.57 -30.05 -0.12
C LYS A 38 11.06 -29.66 -1.52
N ASP A 39 10.18 -29.74 -2.53
CA ASP A 39 10.54 -29.54 -3.93
C ASP A 39 9.75 -28.43 -4.66
N PHE A 40 8.76 -27.81 -4.02
CA PHE A 40 7.96 -26.75 -4.66
C PHE A 40 7.49 -25.70 -3.66
N TYR A 41 7.08 -24.57 -4.21
CA TYR A 41 6.46 -23.50 -3.45
C TYR A 41 4.95 -23.58 -3.61
N ASP A 42 4.25 -23.72 -2.50
CA ASP A 42 2.81 -23.61 -2.43
C ASP A 42 2.40 -22.19 -1.97
N TYR A 43 1.39 -21.64 -2.63
CA TYR A 43 0.88 -20.32 -2.33
C TYR A 43 -0.55 -20.41 -1.84
N TYR A 44 -0.87 -19.67 -0.79
CA TYR A 44 -2.21 -19.60 -0.23
C TYR A 44 -2.53 -18.20 0.25
N LEU A 45 -3.83 -17.87 0.26
CA LEU A 45 -4.32 -16.62 0.82
C LEU A 45 -4.64 -16.83 2.29
N LYS A 46 -4.17 -15.90 3.11
CA LYS A 46 -4.41 -15.86 4.56
C LYS A 46 -5.04 -14.52 4.92
N PRO A 47 -5.98 -14.46 5.88
CA PRO A 47 -6.47 -13.19 6.40
C PRO A 47 -5.33 -12.28 6.87
N PRO A 48 -5.52 -10.95 6.90
CA PRO A 48 -4.56 -10.02 7.44
C PRO A 48 -4.26 -10.35 8.90
N LYS A 49 -3.17 -9.79 9.43
CA LYS A 49 -2.83 -9.95 10.85
C LYS A 49 -4.04 -9.55 11.71
N GLU A 50 -4.40 -10.39 12.70
CA GLU A 50 -5.56 -10.23 13.59
C GLU A 50 -6.93 -10.33 12.90
N ASN A 51 -6.98 -10.89 11.69
CA ASN A 51 -8.22 -11.08 10.92
C ASN A 51 -9.01 -9.78 10.66
N LYS A 52 -8.34 -8.62 10.70
CA LYS A 52 -8.97 -7.31 10.48
C LYS A 52 -8.81 -6.85 9.05
N GLN A 53 -9.92 -6.84 8.36
CA GLN A 53 -10.03 -6.19 7.04
C GLN A 53 -10.01 -4.66 7.21
N ARG A 54 -9.50 -3.96 6.19
CA ARG A 54 -9.54 -2.49 6.15
C ARG A 54 -9.75 -1.97 4.76
N ARG A 55 -10.33 -0.79 4.68
CA ARG A 55 -10.54 -0.04 3.45
C ARG A 55 -9.52 1.09 3.38
N ILE A 56 -8.91 1.26 2.23
CA ILE A 56 -7.95 2.32 1.95
C ILE A 56 -8.49 3.10 0.75
N VAL A 57 -8.89 4.34 0.98
CA VAL A 57 -9.21 5.27 -0.11
C VAL A 57 -7.89 5.69 -0.74
N VAL A 58 -7.78 5.58 -2.06
CA VAL A 58 -6.54 5.85 -2.78
C VAL A 58 -6.71 6.98 -3.79
N ALA A 59 -5.62 7.63 -4.14
CA ALA A 59 -5.63 8.69 -5.14
C ALA A 59 -6.07 8.15 -6.52
N PRO A 60 -6.73 8.97 -7.36
CA PRO A 60 -7.15 8.58 -8.72
C PRO A 60 -6.01 8.03 -9.58
N SER A 61 -4.78 8.50 -9.38
CA SER A 61 -3.58 8.00 -10.06
C SER A 61 -3.29 6.52 -9.75
N VAL A 62 -3.57 6.06 -8.53
CA VAL A 62 -3.45 4.64 -8.16
C VAL A 62 -4.49 3.81 -8.89
N MET A 63 -5.74 4.30 -8.97
CA MET A 63 -6.81 3.63 -9.71
C MET A 63 -6.50 3.57 -11.21
N PHE A 64 -5.95 4.64 -11.77
CA PHE A 64 -5.46 4.63 -13.15
C PHE A 64 -4.40 3.57 -13.37
N ALA A 65 -3.38 3.48 -12.51
CA ALA A 65 -2.35 2.46 -12.59
C ALA A 65 -2.92 1.03 -12.48
N LEU A 66 -3.95 0.81 -11.64
CA LEU A 66 -4.64 -0.47 -11.55
C LEU A 66 -5.42 -0.80 -12.84
N LYS A 67 -6.06 0.19 -13.48
CA LYS A 67 -6.72 -0.01 -14.79
C LYS A 67 -5.70 -0.41 -15.87
N GLN A 68 -4.56 0.27 -15.94
CA GLN A 68 -3.47 -0.09 -16.86
C GLN A 68 -2.98 -1.52 -16.59
N ARG A 69 -2.77 -1.86 -15.32
CA ARG A 69 -2.37 -3.21 -14.92
C ARG A 69 -3.39 -4.27 -15.38
N ARG A 70 -4.68 -3.97 -15.33
CA ARG A 70 -5.73 -4.90 -15.80
C ARG A 70 -5.65 -5.13 -17.31
N ILE A 71 -5.35 -4.08 -18.08
CA ILE A 71 -5.15 -4.19 -19.53
C ILE A 71 -3.92 -5.07 -19.81
N GLU A 72 -2.78 -4.78 -19.20
CA GLU A 72 -1.53 -5.55 -19.36
C GLU A 72 -1.74 -7.04 -18.98
N GLN A 73 -2.48 -7.29 -17.91
CA GLN A 73 -2.76 -8.66 -17.48
C GLN A 73 -3.67 -9.40 -18.45
N ASN A 74 -4.67 -8.73 -19.03
CA ASN A 74 -5.53 -9.31 -20.05
C ASN A 74 -4.74 -9.66 -21.32
N GLU A 75 -3.81 -8.79 -21.76
CA GLU A 75 -2.92 -9.09 -22.87
C GLU A 75 -1.99 -10.27 -22.57
N ALA A 76 -1.44 -10.34 -21.35
CA ALA A 76 -0.63 -11.47 -20.93
C ALA A 76 -1.44 -12.78 -20.93
N ARG A 77 -2.70 -12.72 -20.47
CA ARG A 77 -3.63 -13.85 -20.50
C ARG A 77 -3.89 -14.33 -21.94
N LEU A 78 -4.12 -13.41 -22.87
CA LEU A 78 -4.33 -13.76 -24.28
C LEU A 78 -3.08 -14.43 -24.88
N ARG A 79 -1.88 -13.90 -24.58
CA ARG A 79 -0.61 -14.50 -25.03
C ARG A 79 -0.34 -15.86 -24.45
N ALA A 80 -0.65 -16.07 -23.16
CA ALA A 80 -0.46 -17.35 -22.48
C ALA A 80 -1.48 -18.44 -22.86
N GLY A 81 -2.65 -18.03 -23.35
CA GLY A 81 -3.71 -18.97 -23.75
C GLY A 81 -4.09 -19.96 -22.66
N CYS A 82 -4.07 -21.25 -22.96
CA CYS A 82 -4.40 -22.32 -22.02
C CYS A 82 -3.40 -22.50 -20.86
N GLN A 83 -2.21 -21.90 -20.92
CA GLN A 83 -1.22 -21.93 -19.86
C GLN A 83 -1.51 -20.90 -18.75
N TRP A 84 -2.46 -20.00 -18.96
CA TRP A 84 -2.84 -18.99 -17.95
C TRP A 84 -3.54 -19.63 -16.75
N LYS A 85 -2.98 -19.40 -15.53
CA LYS A 85 -3.49 -19.98 -14.28
C LYS A 85 -3.52 -18.95 -13.15
N ASN A 86 -4.48 -18.02 -13.16
CA ASN A 86 -4.71 -17.08 -12.05
C ASN A 86 -5.84 -17.61 -11.15
N GLN A 87 -5.57 -18.68 -10.41
CA GLN A 87 -6.53 -19.35 -9.54
C GLN A 87 -7.06 -18.48 -8.38
N PHE A 88 -6.33 -17.45 -7.98
CA PHE A 88 -6.71 -16.56 -6.89
C PHE A 88 -7.29 -15.22 -7.37
N ASP A 89 -7.39 -15.01 -8.67
CA ASP A 89 -7.80 -13.73 -9.27
C ASP A 89 -6.94 -12.52 -8.82
N LEU A 90 -5.63 -12.74 -8.71
CA LEU A 90 -4.68 -11.74 -8.24
C LEU A 90 -4.49 -10.60 -9.25
N VAL A 91 -4.32 -9.39 -8.73
CA VAL A 91 -3.95 -8.20 -9.51
C VAL A 91 -2.50 -8.29 -10.03
N PHE A 92 -1.60 -8.79 -9.20
CA PHE A 92 -0.17 -8.91 -9.52
C PHE A 92 0.22 -10.37 -9.70
N THR A 93 0.48 -10.75 -10.95
CA THR A 93 0.80 -12.11 -11.36
C THR A 93 2.09 -12.15 -12.17
N ASN A 94 2.69 -13.32 -12.28
CA ASN A 94 3.72 -13.60 -13.28
C ASN A 94 3.10 -13.70 -14.69
N VAL A 95 3.93 -13.94 -15.70
CA VAL A 95 3.54 -13.97 -17.12
C VAL A 95 2.55 -15.08 -17.48
N LEU A 96 2.41 -16.10 -16.63
CA LEU A 96 1.46 -17.22 -16.78
C LEU A 96 0.27 -17.11 -15.82
N GLY A 97 0.09 -15.97 -15.13
CA GLY A 97 -1.03 -15.75 -14.21
C GLY A 97 -0.78 -16.25 -12.78
N GLY A 98 0.30 -16.95 -12.52
CA GLY A 98 0.62 -17.47 -11.19
C GLY A 98 1.06 -16.39 -10.20
N PRO A 99 1.06 -16.71 -8.90
CA PRO A 99 1.52 -15.81 -7.86
C PRO A 99 2.98 -15.36 -8.05
N LEU A 100 3.29 -14.15 -7.62
CA LEU A 100 4.65 -13.62 -7.61
C LEU A 100 5.40 -14.05 -6.35
N ASN A 101 6.65 -14.44 -6.52
CA ASN A 101 7.55 -14.71 -5.41
C ASN A 101 8.02 -13.41 -4.74
N ASN A 102 7.92 -13.35 -3.42
CA ASN A 102 8.31 -12.17 -2.63
C ASN A 102 9.76 -11.72 -2.90
N GLN A 103 10.70 -12.67 -3.03
CA GLN A 103 12.11 -12.38 -3.28
C GLN A 103 12.34 -11.82 -4.67
N THR A 104 11.61 -12.32 -5.68
CA THR A 104 11.69 -11.81 -7.05
C THR A 104 11.22 -10.35 -7.09
N VAL A 105 10.09 -10.05 -6.47
CA VAL A 105 9.55 -8.68 -6.39
C VAL A 105 10.51 -7.76 -5.61
N TYR A 106 11.12 -8.26 -4.54
CA TYR A 106 12.14 -7.52 -3.81
C TYR A 106 13.39 -7.22 -4.66
N LYS A 107 13.91 -8.20 -5.42
CA LYS A 107 15.04 -8.00 -6.33
C LYS A 107 14.72 -6.95 -7.40
N HIS A 108 13.51 -6.96 -7.96
CA HIS A 108 13.09 -5.95 -8.93
C HIS A 108 13.01 -4.55 -8.28
N LEU A 109 12.50 -4.44 -7.05
CA LEU A 109 12.55 -3.17 -6.32
C LEU A 109 13.98 -2.66 -6.17
N GLN A 110 14.94 -3.50 -5.76
CA GLN A 110 16.33 -3.09 -5.62
C GLN A 110 16.94 -2.63 -6.95
N GLN A 111 16.59 -3.30 -8.06
CA GLN A 111 17.05 -2.88 -9.39
C GLN A 111 16.49 -1.50 -9.78
N VAL A 112 15.21 -1.24 -9.54
CA VAL A 112 14.59 0.07 -9.79
C VAL A 112 15.25 1.15 -8.95
N LEU A 113 15.45 0.91 -7.65
CA LEU A 113 16.12 1.85 -6.75
C LEU A 113 17.55 2.17 -7.22
N LYS A 114 18.31 1.16 -7.60
CA LYS A 114 19.66 1.31 -8.16
C LYS A 114 19.67 2.17 -9.43
N ASN A 115 18.73 1.92 -10.35
CA ASN A 115 18.61 2.69 -11.59
C ASN A 115 18.25 4.16 -11.36
N CYS A 116 17.56 4.45 -10.23
CA CYS A 116 17.24 5.82 -9.80
C CYS A 116 18.34 6.47 -8.94
N GLY A 117 19.48 5.83 -8.74
CA GLY A 117 20.54 6.34 -7.85
C GLY A 117 20.16 6.36 -6.36
N LEU A 118 19.11 5.62 -5.97
CA LEU A 118 18.65 5.54 -4.59
C LEU A 118 19.35 4.40 -3.84
N GLY A 119 19.47 4.56 -2.53
CA GLY A 119 20.04 3.55 -1.64
C GLY A 119 19.13 2.32 -1.49
N HIS A 120 19.52 1.43 -0.60
CA HIS A 120 18.81 0.20 -0.31
C HIS A 120 17.56 0.47 0.54
N TYR A 121 16.36 0.30 -0.05
CA TYR A 121 15.08 0.41 0.64
C TYR A 121 14.28 -0.89 0.52
N THR A 122 13.46 -1.17 1.52
CA THR A 122 12.57 -2.33 1.57
C THR A 122 11.11 -1.92 1.33
N PHE A 123 10.22 -2.87 1.06
CA PHE A 123 8.78 -2.60 1.08
C PHE A 123 8.30 -2.04 2.43
N HIS A 124 8.97 -2.44 3.51
CA HIS A 124 8.68 -1.91 4.84
C HIS A 124 9.11 -0.44 4.97
N SER A 125 10.26 -0.08 4.42
CA SER A 125 10.71 1.32 4.33
C SER A 125 9.73 2.18 3.52
N LEU A 126 9.25 1.70 2.37
CA LEU A 126 8.24 2.41 1.55
C LEU A 126 6.93 2.64 2.33
N ARG A 127 6.52 1.65 3.12
CA ARG A 127 5.35 1.80 3.99
C ARG A 127 5.60 2.80 5.14
N HIS A 128 6.82 2.85 5.70
CA HIS A 128 7.20 3.89 6.66
C HIS A 128 7.17 5.28 6.02
N SER A 129 7.70 5.41 4.79
CA SER A 129 7.62 6.67 4.04
C SER A 129 6.17 7.12 3.83
N PHE A 130 5.25 6.20 3.49
CA PHE A 130 3.81 6.51 3.41
C PHE A 130 3.32 7.15 4.72
N ALA A 131 3.60 6.54 5.86
CA ALA A 131 3.12 7.04 7.14
C ALA A 131 3.71 8.40 7.50
N THR A 132 5.02 8.59 7.27
CA THR A 132 5.70 9.87 7.51
C THR A 132 5.11 10.98 6.63
N ILE A 133 4.99 10.73 5.32
CA ILE A 133 4.44 11.69 4.35
C ILE A 133 2.99 12.04 4.70
N SER A 134 2.15 11.06 5.03
CA SER A 134 0.77 11.29 5.44
C SER A 134 0.69 12.21 6.67
N LEU A 135 1.46 11.93 7.72
CA LEU A 135 1.49 12.76 8.93
C LEU A 135 2.04 14.17 8.64
N GLU A 136 3.10 14.30 7.86
CA GLU A 136 3.67 15.60 7.46
C GLU A 136 2.70 16.45 6.63
N ASN A 137 1.83 15.80 5.84
CA ASN A 137 0.76 16.47 5.09
C ASN A 137 -0.46 16.82 5.94
N GLY A 138 -0.53 16.36 7.19
CA GLY A 138 -1.57 16.73 8.14
C GLY A 138 -2.69 15.71 8.31
N ASP A 139 -2.50 14.49 7.79
CA ASP A 139 -3.42 13.39 8.10
C ASP A 139 -3.40 13.13 9.60
N ASP A 140 -4.57 12.84 10.18
CA ASP A 140 -4.63 12.47 11.58
C ASP A 140 -4.04 11.07 11.82
N ILE A 141 -3.48 10.89 13.03
CA ILE A 141 -2.79 9.64 13.41
C ILE A 141 -3.71 8.43 13.28
N LYS A 142 -5.00 8.57 13.58
CA LYS A 142 -5.98 7.49 13.52
C LYS A 142 -6.25 7.05 12.08
N THR A 143 -6.33 7.99 11.14
CA THR A 143 -6.44 7.72 9.70
C THR A 143 -5.21 6.96 9.21
N VAL A 144 -4.00 7.42 9.53
CA VAL A 144 -2.76 6.74 9.17
C VAL A 144 -2.70 5.32 9.76
N GLN A 145 -3.08 5.15 11.03
CA GLN A 145 -3.16 3.85 11.67
C GLN A 145 -4.13 2.91 10.97
N THR A 146 -5.31 3.41 10.62
CA THR A 146 -6.33 2.64 9.90
C THR A 146 -5.79 2.16 8.56
N ASN A 147 -5.19 3.05 7.77
CA ASN A 147 -4.59 2.72 6.48
C ASN A 147 -3.46 1.69 6.62
N LEU A 148 -2.64 1.81 7.65
CA LEU A 148 -1.58 0.86 7.93
C LEU A 148 -2.10 -0.46 8.51
N GLY A 149 -3.29 -0.50 9.11
CA GLY A 149 -3.77 -1.67 9.84
C GLY A 149 -2.88 -1.98 11.06
N HIS A 150 -2.50 -0.94 11.82
CA HIS A 150 -1.83 -1.09 13.10
C HIS A 150 -2.85 -1.26 14.21
N PHE A 151 -2.64 -2.25 15.07
CA PHE A 151 -3.55 -2.52 16.19
C PHE A 151 -3.37 -1.54 17.36
N ALA A 152 -2.12 -1.13 17.63
CA ALA A 152 -1.82 -0.28 18.77
C ALA A 152 -1.42 1.14 18.34
N PRO A 153 -2.14 2.18 18.81
CA PRO A 153 -1.77 3.59 18.63
C PRO A 153 -0.33 3.90 19.06
N SER A 154 0.10 3.29 20.15
CA SER A 154 1.41 3.46 20.74
C SER A 154 2.59 3.14 19.80
N PHE A 155 2.41 2.19 18.87
CA PHE A 155 3.45 1.86 17.90
C PHE A 155 3.64 3.00 16.89
N THR A 156 2.56 3.55 16.36
CA THR A 156 2.61 4.67 15.41
C THR A 156 3.17 5.93 16.09
N LEU A 157 2.70 6.24 17.30
CA LEU A 157 3.20 7.37 18.08
C LEU A 157 4.70 7.27 18.39
N LYS A 158 5.19 6.10 18.86
CA LYS A 158 6.62 5.89 19.13
C LYS A 158 7.48 6.05 17.87
N THR A 159 7.02 5.50 16.76
CA THR A 159 7.79 5.46 15.51
C THR A 159 7.87 6.85 14.85
N TYR A 160 6.83 7.67 15.02
CA TYR A 160 6.69 8.96 14.35
C TYR A 160 6.65 10.17 15.32
N ALA A 161 7.13 10.01 16.56
CA ALA A 161 7.14 11.07 17.56
C ALA A 161 7.83 12.37 17.08
N HIS A 162 8.91 12.22 16.28
CA HIS A 162 9.63 13.38 15.72
C HIS A 162 8.81 14.18 14.69
N VAL A 163 7.74 13.62 14.14
CA VAL A 163 6.83 14.32 13.21
C VAL A 163 5.84 15.19 13.98
N THR A 164 5.54 14.84 15.25
CA THR A 164 4.57 15.57 16.08
C THR A 164 5.01 17.01 16.37
N ASP A 165 6.29 17.29 16.56
CA ASP A 165 6.79 18.65 16.81
C ASP A 165 6.55 19.56 15.60
N LYS A 166 6.83 19.09 14.39
CA LYS A 166 6.50 19.81 13.15
C LYS A 166 5.00 20.01 12.96
N MET A 167 4.19 19.03 13.35
CA MET A 167 2.73 19.16 13.29
C MET A 167 2.21 20.19 14.27
N GLN A 168 2.77 20.30 15.48
CA GLN A 168 2.42 21.34 16.45
C GLN A 168 2.76 22.74 15.92
N GLN A 169 3.93 22.92 15.33
CA GLN A 169 4.33 24.20 14.70
C GLN A 169 3.38 24.58 13.56
N LYS A 170 3.06 23.64 12.66
CA LYS A 170 2.09 23.88 11.58
C LYS A 170 0.69 24.16 12.10
N SER A 171 0.28 23.53 13.21
CA SER A 171 -1.01 23.78 13.84
C SER A 171 -1.06 25.21 14.43
N ALA A 172 -0.03 25.65 15.12
CA ALA A 172 0.07 27.01 15.64
C ALA A 172 0.04 28.05 14.50
N ALA A 173 0.76 27.81 13.41
CA ALA A 173 0.74 28.69 12.23
C ALA A 173 -0.66 28.81 11.60
N ARG A 174 -1.41 27.69 11.48
CA ARG A 174 -2.80 27.71 10.98
C ARG A 174 -3.74 28.48 11.89
N MET A 175 -3.58 28.38 13.21
CA MET A 175 -4.38 29.16 14.15
C MET A 175 -4.08 30.66 14.04
N GLU A 176 -2.82 31.04 13.89
CA GLU A 176 -2.43 32.42 13.66
C GLU A 176 -3.01 32.99 12.35
N GLU A 177 -2.98 32.21 11.27
CA GLU A 177 -3.58 32.57 9.99
C GLU A 177 -5.10 32.72 10.09
N MET A 178 -5.76 31.83 10.81
CA MET A 178 -7.21 31.91 11.08
C MET A 178 -7.55 33.20 11.84
N LEU A 179 -6.78 33.56 12.86
CA LEU A 179 -7.01 34.79 13.63
C LEU A 179 -6.86 36.05 12.76
N LYS A 180 -5.88 36.06 11.84
CA LYS A 180 -5.67 37.18 10.90
C LYS A 180 -6.82 37.34 9.90
N ASN A 181 -7.51 36.25 9.58
CA ASN A 181 -8.61 36.24 8.62
C ASN A 181 -9.99 36.43 9.27
N LEU A 182 -10.08 36.60 10.60
CA LEU A 182 -11.33 36.94 11.27
C LEU A 182 -11.75 38.37 10.90
N PRO A 183 -13.01 38.59 10.49
CA PRO A 183 -13.51 39.97 10.29
C PRO A 183 -13.39 40.74 11.61
N SER A 184 -12.83 41.96 11.53
CA SER A 184 -12.79 42.85 12.67
C SER A 184 -14.22 43.07 13.15
N ALA A 185 -14.51 42.72 14.40
CA ALA A 185 -15.79 43.06 15.01
C ALA A 185 -15.86 44.59 15.06
N THR A 186 -16.68 45.17 14.17
CA THR A 186 -17.15 46.55 14.20
C THR A 186 -18.31 46.67 15.14
#